data_70998d8e6ef774b7714ca1c4b58ac339
#
_entry.id   70998d8e6ef774b7714ca1c4b58ac339
#
_cell.length_a   1.000
_cell.length_b   1.000
_cell.length_c   1.000
_cell.angle_alpha   90.00
_cell.angle_beta   90.00
_cell.angle_gamma   90.00
#
_symmetry.space_group_name_H-M   'P 1'
#
loop_
_entity.id
_entity.type
_entity.pdbx_description
1 polymer ?
#
loop_
_entity_poly.entity_id
_entity_poly.type
_entity_poly.pdbx_seq_one_letter_code
_entity_poly.pdbx_strand_id
1 'polypeptide(L)' 'YAIDIGDGRAPATNLNLSFANTAAFRWLQNNAAQYSFELSFPENNPQGISYEPWHWRFVGDSDSLETFYKAQQLGKQK' A
#
# COMPACT_ATOMS: atom_id res chain seq x y z
N TYR A 1 -2.75 -12.73 -1.82
CA TYR A 1 -3.80 -12.07 -2.60
C TYR A 1 -3.82 -10.57 -2.36
N ALA A 2 -4.56 -9.84 -3.17
CA ALA A 2 -4.62 -8.38 -3.08
C ALA A 2 -6.06 -7.89 -3.10
N ILE A 3 -6.28 -6.73 -2.50
CA ILE A 3 -7.60 -6.09 -2.46
C ILE A 3 -7.45 -4.59 -2.75
N ASP A 4 -8.49 -4.01 -3.32
CA ASP A 4 -8.60 -2.56 -3.48
C ASP A 4 -9.46 -2.02 -2.34
N ILE A 5 -8.93 -1.01 -1.62
CA ILE A 5 -9.59 -0.45 -0.45
C ILE A 5 -10.05 0.97 -0.76
N GLY A 6 -11.27 1.29 -0.35
CA GLY A 6 -11.83 2.61 -0.47
C GLY A 6 -12.22 3.17 0.89
N ASP A 7 -12.53 4.47 0.93
CA ASP A 7 -13.07 5.13 2.11
C ASP A 7 -14.57 5.37 1.91
N GLY A 8 -15.40 4.71 2.72
CA GLY A 8 -16.85 4.83 2.62
C GLY A 8 -17.39 6.24 2.88
N ARG A 9 -16.59 7.10 3.53
CA ARG A 9 -16.94 8.52 3.75
C ARG A 9 -16.55 9.39 2.58
N ALA A 10 -15.76 8.88 1.64
CA ALA A 10 -15.26 9.63 0.50
C ALA A 10 -15.26 8.75 -0.75
N PRO A 11 -16.43 8.27 -1.20
CA PRO A 11 -16.51 7.29 -2.29
C PRO A 11 -15.96 7.82 -3.62
N ALA A 12 -15.91 9.13 -3.81
CA ALA A 12 -15.33 9.71 -5.03
C ALA A 12 -13.82 9.46 -5.13
N THR A 13 -13.16 9.04 -4.03
CA THR A 13 -11.72 8.74 -4.03
C THR A 13 -11.42 7.28 -4.37
N ASN A 14 -12.43 6.44 -4.57
CA ASN A 14 -12.24 5.03 -4.87
C ASN A 14 -11.46 4.86 -6.17
N LEU A 15 -10.42 4.01 -6.15
CA LEU A 15 -9.54 3.75 -7.28
C LEU A 15 -8.95 5.04 -7.87
N ASN A 16 -8.66 6.01 -7.02
CA ASN A 16 -8.16 7.31 -7.43
C ASN A 16 -6.98 7.72 -6.56
N LEU A 17 -6.04 8.48 -7.12
CA LEU A 17 -4.88 8.97 -6.37
C LEU A 17 -5.29 9.80 -5.16
N SER A 18 -6.44 10.47 -5.20
CA SER A 18 -6.96 11.23 -4.07
C SER A 18 -7.27 10.38 -2.84
N PHE A 19 -7.37 9.05 -3.00
CA PHE A 19 -7.49 8.16 -1.84
C PHE A 19 -6.33 8.36 -0.85
N ALA A 20 -5.15 8.73 -1.34
CA ALA A 20 -3.99 9.00 -0.49
C ALA A 20 -4.22 10.14 0.52
N ASN A 21 -5.24 10.96 0.31
CA ASN A 21 -5.57 12.08 1.21
C ASN A 21 -6.66 11.72 2.22
N THR A 22 -7.13 10.48 2.24
CA THR A 22 -8.21 10.07 3.13
C THR A 22 -7.71 9.63 4.51
N ALA A 23 -8.61 9.67 5.49
CA ALA A 23 -8.35 9.13 6.82
C ALA A 23 -8.11 7.62 6.75
N ALA A 24 -8.82 6.92 5.87
CA ALA A 24 -8.65 5.48 5.67
C ALA A 24 -7.23 5.14 5.22
N PHE A 25 -6.68 5.90 4.28
CA PHE A 25 -5.31 5.67 3.83
C PHE A 25 -4.29 5.91 4.95
N ARG A 26 -4.47 6.98 5.73
CA ARG A 26 -3.60 7.25 6.88
C ARG A 26 -3.64 6.10 7.89
N TRP A 27 -4.81 5.56 8.13
CA TRP A 27 -4.95 4.42 9.03
C TRP A 27 -4.19 3.20 8.47
N LEU A 28 -4.33 2.95 7.17
CA LEU A 28 -3.63 1.83 6.52
C LEU A 28 -2.11 1.99 6.61
N GLN A 29 -1.59 3.19 6.33
CA GLN A 29 -0.16 3.45 6.43
C GLN A 29 0.39 3.13 7.83
N ASN A 30 -0.39 3.42 8.86
CA ASN A 30 0.06 3.26 10.25
C ASN A 30 -0.20 1.86 10.80
N ASN A 31 -1.12 1.10 10.23
CA ASN A 31 -1.63 -0.12 10.87
C ASN A 31 -1.63 -1.37 9.99
N ALA A 32 -1.63 -1.24 8.67
CA ALA A 32 -1.84 -2.39 7.79
C ALA A 32 -0.80 -3.51 7.99
N ALA A 33 0.45 -3.14 8.27
CA ALA A 33 1.51 -4.13 8.47
C ALA A 33 1.23 -5.06 9.66
N GLN A 34 0.55 -4.57 10.69
CA GLN A 34 0.16 -5.39 11.85
C GLN A 34 -0.81 -6.51 11.46
N TYR A 35 -1.52 -6.33 10.35
CA TYR A 35 -2.47 -7.30 9.81
C TYR A 35 -1.92 -8.04 8.60
N SER A 36 -0.61 -7.96 8.39
CA SER A 36 0.10 -8.60 7.28
C SER A 36 -0.31 -8.10 5.90
N PHE A 37 -0.71 -6.83 5.81
CA PHE A 37 -1.00 -6.15 4.55
C PHE A 37 0.04 -5.09 4.25
N GLU A 38 0.34 -4.93 2.97
CA GLU A 38 1.29 -3.93 2.50
C GLU A 38 0.80 -3.28 1.23
N LEU A 39 1.17 -2.01 1.04
CA LEU A 39 0.89 -1.26 -0.18
C LEU A 39 1.66 -1.89 -1.34
N SER A 40 0.95 -2.36 -2.36
CA SER A 40 1.58 -3.08 -3.48
C SER A 40 2.41 -2.17 -4.36
N PHE A 41 1.95 -0.95 -4.63
CA PHE A 41 2.59 -0.03 -5.57
C PHE A 41 2.77 1.35 -4.94
N PRO A 42 3.74 1.51 -4.01
CA PRO A 42 4.04 2.81 -3.41
C PRO A 42 4.66 3.76 -4.43
N GLU A 43 4.80 5.01 -4.04
CA GLU A 43 5.54 5.97 -4.87
C GLU A 43 6.97 5.46 -5.11
N ASN A 44 7.45 5.62 -6.35
CA ASN A 44 8.80 5.20 -6.72
C ASN A 44 9.06 3.72 -6.44
N ASN A 45 8.07 2.86 -6.68
CA ASN A 45 8.23 1.44 -6.43
C ASN A 45 9.24 0.81 -7.41
N PRO A 46 9.94 -0.26 -6.98
CA PRO A 46 10.96 -0.90 -7.82
C PRO A 46 10.40 -1.59 -9.07
N GLN A 47 9.09 -1.87 -9.11
CA GLN A 47 8.45 -2.46 -10.27
C GLN A 47 8.24 -1.45 -11.42
N GLY A 48 8.40 -0.16 -11.17
CA GLY A 48 8.15 0.88 -12.16
C GLY A 48 6.68 1.07 -12.50
N ILE A 49 5.78 0.65 -11.61
CA ILE A 49 4.33 0.75 -11.80
C ILE A 49 3.85 2.05 -11.17
N SER A 50 2.82 2.65 -11.77
CA SER A 50 2.20 3.87 -11.23
C SER A 50 1.75 3.69 -9.80
N TYR A 51 1.90 4.72 -8.98
CA TYR A 51 1.46 4.74 -7.59
C TYR A 51 -0.04 4.43 -7.49
N GLU A 52 -0.39 3.44 -6.65
CA GLU A 52 -1.77 3.04 -6.40
C GLU A 52 -2.02 2.98 -4.90
N PRO A 53 -2.46 4.06 -4.27
CA PRO A 53 -2.66 4.07 -2.81
C PRO A 53 -3.79 3.18 -2.31
N TRP A 54 -4.65 2.70 -3.20
CA TRP A 54 -5.79 1.84 -2.85
C TRP A 54 -5.46 0.35 -2.91
N HIS A 55 -4.37 -0.07 -3.56
CA HIS A 55 -4.10 -1.48 -3.82
C HIS A 55 -3.17 -2.06 -2.75
N TRP A 56 -3.71 -2.96 -1.94
CA TRP A 56 -3.02 -3.55 -0.80
C TRP A 56 -2.93 -5.07 -0.95
N ARG A 57 -1.79 -5.62 -0.59
CA ARG A 57 -1.47 -7.03 -0.79
C ARG A 57 -1.28 -7.71 0.56
N PHE A 58 -1.85 -8.93 0.72
CA PHE A 58 -1.59 -9.75 1.89
C PHE A 58 -0.26 -10.46 1.72
N VAL A 59 0.63 -10.31 2.69
CA VAL A 59 1.97 -10.93 2.64
C VAL A 59 2.09 -12.16 3.53
N GLY A 60 1.18 -12.36 4.48
CA GLY A 60 0.92 -13.62 5.16
C GLY A 60 1.96 -14.11 6.14
N ASP A 61 3.23 -14.14 5.78
CA ASP A 61 4.29 -14.68 6.62
C ASP A 61 5.44 -13.70 6.76
N SER A 62 6.33 -13.97 7.73
CA SER A 62 7.42 -13.06 8.05
C SER A 62 8.46 -12.96 6.93
N ASP A 63 8.67 -14.05 6.17
CA ASP A 63 9.65 -14.03 5.08
C ASP A 63 9.17 -13.14 3.93
N SER A 64 7.91 -13.25 3.57
CA SER A 64 7.31 -12.38 2.54
C SER A 64 7.36 -10.92 2.95
N LEU A 65 7.04 -10.64 4.21
CA LEU A 65 7.05 -9.30 4.76
C LEU A 65 8.46 -8.70 4.74
N GLU A 66 9.46 -9.46 5.17
CA GLU A 66 10.85 -9.03 5.18
C GLU A 66 11.34 -8.73 3.77
N THR A 67 11.04 -9.60 2.82
CA THR A 67 11.43 -9.42 1.43
C THR A 67 10.81 -8.15 0.86
N PHE A 68 9.57 -7.89 1.17
CA PHE A 68 8.87 -6.69 0.71
C PHE A 68 9.52 -5.43 1.27
N TYR A 69 9.82 -5.41 2.56
CA TYR A 69 10.48 -4.24 3.18
C TYR A 69 11.84 -3.97 2.58
N LYS A 70 12.63 -5.00 2.32
CA LYS A 70 13.92 -4.83 1.65
C LYS A 70 13.76 -4.20 0.27
N ALA A 71 12.80 -4.64 -0.50
CA ALA A 71 12.54 -4.08 -1.82
C ALA A 71 12.14 -2.61 -1.74
N GLN A 72 11.31 -2.24 -0.75
CA GLN A 72 10.93 -0.84 -0.54
C GLN A 72 12.11 0.03 -0.15
N GLN A 73 12.98 -0.46 0.73
CA GLN A 73 14.16 0.28 1.14
C GLN A 73 15.09 0.55 -0.04
N LEU A 74 15.30 -0.45 -0.90
CA LEU A 74 16.11 -0.27 -2.10
C LEU A 74 15.51 0.79 -3.02
N GLY A 75 14.19 0.80 -3.17
CA GLY A 75 13.49 1.83 -3.95
C GLY A 75 13.68 3.23 -3.37
N LYS A 76 13.69 3.36 -2.05
CA LYS A 76 13.85 4.64 -1.38
C LYS A 76 15.29 5.18 -1.41
N GLN A 77 16.26 4.32 -1.60
CA GLN A 77 17.68 4.70 -1.62
C GLN A 77 18.12 5.28 -2.96
N LYS A 78 17.22 5.28 -3.92
CA LYS A 78 17.50 5.92 -5.21
C LYS A 78 17.37 7.45 -5.13
#